data_6f68da3462f7c2de8159100c501e9570
#
_entry.id   6f68da3462f7c2de8159100c501e9570
#
_cell.length_a   1.000
_cell.length_b   1.000
_cell.length_c   1.000
_cell.angle_alpha   90.00
_cell.angle_beta   90.00
_cell.angle_gamma   90.00
#
_symmetry.space_group_name_H-M   'P 1'
#
loop_
_entity.id
_entity.type
_entity.pdbx_description
1 polymer ?
#
loop_
_entity_poly.entity_id
_entity_poly.type
_entity_poly.pdbx_seq_one_letter_code
_entity_poly.pdbx_strand_id
1 'polypeptide(L)'
;MKTSLKNLLFITGISLTFHIVPAMAQELSRTQATHLLADTWMRDPYIVIGPDQHYYLTYTNGKMEMPVWRSTNLQDWEKLGEDYNMKKLSYYQNILNSQKELIKERGEAKLWAPEIYYINHQWVAVHTSNLKQSSIITSSSPEFENISEPMKQEFGLKHDPSLFQDTDGKIWLINKCAEIQQLKPDFTGFIGKPIAIHPANRKMGHEGCQIIKIGNKYVWFGTAWSKDTLRKGTYNLYYATADKIEGPYSNRKFAGRCLGHGTIFKDKNGNWWCTAFLNGDYKSPTEVNKGVNPNIATSMNKQGLTLVPMSIEIKDNDIVVKALDPQYAQPGAEENQKF
;
A
#
# COMPACT_ATOMS: atom_id res chain seq x y z
N MET A 1 77.62 -41.48 30.69
CA MET A 1 76.86 -40.28 30.99
C MET A 1 76.50 -39.60 29.66
N LYS A 2 75.25 -39.68 29.22
CA LYS A 2 74.75 -38.99 28.01
C LYS A 2 73.53 -38.18 28.47
N THR A 3 73.69 -36.88 28.47
CA THR A 3 72.65 -35.92 28.74
C THR A 3 71.88 -35.58 27.44
N SER A 4 70.60 -35.84 27.42
CA SER A 4 69.70 -35.51 26.31
C SER A 4 69.06 -34.15 26.56
N LEU A 5 69.31 -33.19 25.70
CA LEU A 5 68.60 -31.92 25.60
C LEU A 5 67.29 -32.13 24.88
N LYS A 6 66.15 -31.87 25.52
CA LYS A 6 64.83 -31.76 24.86
C LYS A 6 64.58 -30.30 24.49
N ASN A 7 64.50 -30.04 23.20
CA ASN A 7 64.04 -28.75 22.66
C ASN A 7 62.53 -28.66 22.81
N LEU A 8 62.07 -27.63 23.51
CA LEU A 8 60.66 -27.26 23.64
C LEU A 8 60.36 -26.18 22.58
N LEU A 9 59.57 -26.54 21.57
CA LEU A 9 59.07 -25.59 20.56
C LEU A 9 57.83 -24.91 21.14
N PHE A 10 57.89 -23.60 21.39
CA PHE A 10 56.71 -22.77 21.65
C PHE A 10 56.10 -22.32 20.31
N ILE A 11 54.90 -22.83 19.97
CA ILE A 11 54.10 -22.33 18.86
C ILE A 11 53.20 -21.26 19.43
N THR A 12 53.48 -19.98 19.16
CA THR A 12 52.61 -18.86 19.47
C THR A 12 51.52 -18.78 18.35
N GLY A 13 50.34 -19.31 18.66
CA GLY A 13 49.18 -19.16 17.79
C GLY A 13 48.68 -17.72 17.82
N ILE A 14 48.81 -17.00 16.71
CA ILE A 14 48.19 -15.68 16.50
C ILE A 14 46.72 -15.95 16.16
N SER A 15 45.80 -15.72 17.10
CA SER A 15 44.38 -15.74 16.86
C SER A 15 43.98 -14.43 16.19
N LEU A 16 43.72 -14.47 14.88
CA LEU A 16 43.06 -13.36 14.17
C LEU A 16 41.57 -13.37 14.48
N THR A 17 41.14 -12.54 15.42
CA THR A 17 39.74 -12.24 15.60
C THR A 17 39.27 -11.30 14.50
N PHE A 18 38.56 -11.83 13.50
CA PHE A 18 37.83 -11.01 12.54
C PHE A 18 36.64 -10.35 13.27
N HIS A 19 36.76 -9.09 13.56
CA HIS A 19 35.63 -8.27 13.94
C HIS A 19 34.77 -8.02 12.70
N ILE A 20 33.70 -8.80 12.56
CA ILE A 20 32.65 -8.51 11.57
C ILE A 20 31.96 -7.26 12.11
N VAL A 21 32.33 -6.10 11.57
CA VAL A 21 31.54 -4.88 11.77
C VAL A 21 30.25 -5.10 10.95
N PRO A 22 29.07 -5.12 11.58
CA PRO A 22 27.84 -5.23 10.84
C PRO A 22 27.78 -4.04 9.87
N ALA A 23 27.62 -4.31 8.59
CA ALA A 23 27.38 -3.26 7.62
C ALA A 23 26.15 -2.47 8.10
N MET A 24 26.33 -1.22 8.46
CA MET A 24 25.21 -0.35 8.78
C MET A 24 24.34 -0.28 7.53
N ALA A 25 23.08 -0.74 7.65
CA ALA A 25 22.13 -0.60 6.57
C ALA A 25 22.07 0.88 6.19
N GLN A 26 22.31 1.18 4.91
CA GLN A 26 22.26 2.55 4.43
C GLN A 26 20.83 3.08 4.62
N GLU A 27 20.67 4.20 5.31
CA GLU A 27 19.35 4.79 5.49
C GLU A 27 18.74 5.19 4.14
N LEU A 28 17.42 5.04 4.04
CA LEU A 28 16.67 5.49 2.86
C LEU A 28 16.79 6.99 2.68
N SER A 29 16.98 7.43 1.44
CA SER A 29 17.06 8.87 1.10
C SER A 29 15.76 9.59 1.51
N ARG A 30 15.89 10.75 2.16
CA ARG A 30 14.76 11.61 2.52
C ARG A 30 14.43 12.66 1.47
N THR A 31 15.15 12.69 0.37
CA THR A 31 14.98 13.66 -0.72
C THR A 31 14.82 13.04 -2.10
N GLN A 32 15.03 11.73 -2.21
CA GLN A 32 14.91 10.99 -3.46
C GLN A 32 14.18 9.68 -3.24
N ALA A 33 13.42 9.27 -4.24
CA ALA A 33 12.73 7.98 -4.26
C ALA A 33 13.73 6.83 -4.34
N THR A 34 13.40 5.72 -3.66
CA THR A 34 14.18 4.49 -3.67
C THR A 34 13.40 3.39 -4.39
N HIS A 35 14.07 2.69 -5.33
CA HIS A 35 13.49 1.55 -6.05
C HIS A 35 13.97 0.24 -5.44
N LEU A 36 13.01 -0.65 -5.19
CA LEU A 36 13.19 -1.93 -4.51
C LEU A 36 12.43 -3.02 -5.27
N LEU A 37 12.78 -4.28 -5.04
CA LEU A 37 12.08 -5.43 -5.61
C LEU A 37 11.89 -5.34 -7.14
N ALA A 38 12.95 -4.92 -7.85
CA ALA A 38 12.91 -4.59 -9.29
C ALA A 38 12.43 -5.74 -10.19
N ASP A 39 12.63 -7.00 -9.76
CA ASP A 39 12.22 -8.20 -10.50
C ASP A 39 10.80 -8.66 -10.14
N THR A 40 10.11 -7.93 -9.26
CA THR A 40 8.76 -8.28 -8.80
C THR A 40 7.73 -7.45 -9.55
N TRP A 41 6.85 -8.12 -10.30
CA TRP A 41 5.69 -7.44 -10.86
C TRP A 41 4.68 -7.16 -9.74
N MET A 42 4.36 -5.87 -9.54
CA MET A 42 3.39 -5.46 -8.52
C MET A 42 2.59 -4.24 -8.93
N ARG A 43 1.38 -4.15 -8.38
CA ARG A 43 0.52 -2.97 -8.41
C ARG A 43 -0.06 -2.76 -7.01
N ASP A 44 -0.51 -1.56 -6.74
CA ASP A 44 -1.24 -1.22 -5.53
C ASP A 44 -0.52 -1.66 -4.24
N PRO A 45 0.79 -1.35 -4.07
CA PRO A 45 1.55 -1.80 -2.91
C PRO A 45 1.08 -1.10 -1.63
N TYR A 46 0.79 -1.90 -0.60
CA TYR A 46 0.36 -1.46 0.71
C TYR A 46 1.38 -1.87 1.78
N ILE A 47 1.80 -0.92 2.63
CA ILE A 47 2.74 -1.18 3.72
C ILE A 47 2.11 -0.80 5.06
N VAL A 48 2.25 -1.69 6.04
CA VAL A 48 1.86 -1.47 7.44
C VAL A 48 2.99 -1.91 8.38
N ILE A 49 3.02 -1.36 9.60
CA ILE A 49 3.89 -1.82 10.68
C ILE A 49 3.09 -2.80 11.54
N GLY A 50 3.63 -4.01 11.72
CA GLY A 50 3.05 -5.04 12.57
C GLY A 50 3.34 -4.82 14.06
N PRO A 51 2.71 -5.63 14.93
CA PRO A 51 2.89 -5.53 16.38
C PRO A 51 4.33 -5.85 16.83
N ASP A 52 5.08 -6.58 16.03
CA ASP A 52 6.48 -6.96 16.22
C ASP A 52 7.48 -5.93 15.69
N GLN A 53 6.98 -4.75 15.27
CA GLN A 53 7.76 -3.65 14.70
C GLN A 53 8.44 -3.98 13.36
N HIS A 54 7.97 -5.00 12.66
CA HIS A 54 8.34 -5.21 11.27
C HIS A 54 7.38 -4.48 10.32
N TYR A 55 7.88 -4.13 9.14
CA TYR A 55 7.09 -3.67 8.02
C TYR A 55 6.56 -4.87 7.26
N TYR A 56 5.30 -4.80 6.88
CA TYR A 56 4.62 -5.82 6.07
C TYR A 56 4.12 -5.18 4.80
N LEU A 57 4.46 -5.77 3.65
CA LEU A 57 4.08 -5.33 2.32
C LEU A 57 3.16 -6.38 1.69
N THR A 58 2.05 -5.93 1.14
CA THR A 58 1.22 -6.71 0.22
C THR A 58 0.93 -5.91 -1.04
N TYR A 59 0.51 -6.58 -2.11
CA TYR A 59 0.27 -5.95 -3.41
C TYR A 59 -0.56 -6.86 -4.34
N THR A 60 -1.13 -6.26 -5.38
CA THR A 60 -1.73 -6.97 -6.50
C THR A 60 -0.64 -7.64 -7.34
N ASN A 61 -0.65 -8.99 -7.42
CA ASN A 61 0.32 -9.76 -8.22
C ASN A 61 -0.23 -10.25 -9.57
N GLY A 62 -1.46 -9.84 -9.92
CA GLY A 62 -2.14 -10.26 -11.15
C GLY A 62 -2.74 -11.66 -11.12
N LYS A 63 -2.70 -12.34 -9.97
CA LYS A 63 -3.24 -13.69 -9.73
C LYS A 63 -4.34 -13.67 -8.68
N MET A 64 -4.83 -14.83 -8.28
CA MET A 64 -5.79 -15.00 -7.17
C MET A 64 -5.16 -14.93 -5.77
N GLU A 65 -3.94 -14.47 -5.66
CA GLU A 65 -3.11 -14.58 -4.48
C GLU A 65 -2.80 -13.20 -3.93
N MET A 66 -2.62 -13.14 -2.61
CA MET A 66 -2.12 -12.00 -1.89
C MET A 66 -0.75 -12.35 -1.30
N PRO A 67 0.35 -11.92 -1.91
CA PRO A 67 1.67 -12.10 -1.33
C PRO A 67 1.85 -11.18 -0.11
N VAL A 68 2.56 -11.70 0.88
CA VAL A 68 2.99 -10.90 2.04
C VAL A 68 4.50 -10.98 2.17
N TRP A 69 5.13 -9.82 2.29
CA TRP A 69 6.56 -9.68 2.51
C TRP A 69 6.81 -8.97 3.83
N ARG A 70 7.94 -9.22 4.45
CA ARG A 70 8.35 -8.62 5.72
C ARG A 70 9.72 -7.97 5.59
N SER A 71 9.91 -6.85 6.31
CA SER A 71 11.18 -6.14 6.39
C SER A 71 11.39 -5.52 7.77
N THR A 72 12.64 -5.41 8.19
CA THR A 72 13.02 -4.66 9.39
C THR A 72 13.39 -3.21 9.10
N ASN A 73 13.76 -2.88 7.85
CA ASN A 73 14.42 -1.63 7.46
C ASN A 73 13.86 -0.97 6.19
N LEU A 74 12.78 -1.52 5.60
CA LEU A 74 12.18 -1.09 4.33
C LEU A 74 13.04 -1.35 3.08
N GLN A 75 14.24 -1.88 3.21
CA GLN A 75 15.15 -2.13 2.08
C GLN A 75 15.26 -3.62 1.76
N ASP A 76 15.48 -4.41 2.79
CA ASP A 76 15.63 -5.86 2.67
C ASP A 76 14.28 -6.51 2.96
N TRP A 77 13.72 -7.16 1.96
CA TRP A 77 12.40 -7.77 2.04
C TRP A 77 12.50 -9.28 1.89
N GLU A 78 11.87 -10.01 2.78
CA GLU A 78 11.68 -11.45 2.70
C GLU A 78 10.21 -11.78 2.47
N LYS A 79 9.95 -12.70 1.55
CA LYS A 79 8.60 -13.21 1.32
C LYS A 79 8.22 -14.16 2.44
N LEU A 80 7.03 -13.98 3.00
CA LEU A 80 6.50 -14.85 4.04
C LEU A 80 5.68 -15.99 3.43
N GLY A 81 5.95 -17.22 3.89
CA GLY A 81 5.13 -18.41 3.64
C GLY A 81 4.64 -18.60 2.20
N GLU A 82 3.52 -19.30 2.07
CA GLU A 82 2.75 -19.38 0.83
C GLU A 82 1.76 -18.21 0.75
N ASP A 83 1.54 -17.71 -0.48
CA ASP A 83 0.58 -16.64 -0.70
C ASP A 83 -0.83 -17.08 -0.30
N TYR A 84 -1.52 -16.23 0.45
CA TYR A 84 -2.95 -16.41 0.64
C TYR A 84 -3.63 -16.45 -0.72
N ASN A 85 -4.52 -17.44 -0.90
CA ASN A 85 -5.26 -17.61 -2.16
C ASN A 85 -6.77 -17.49 -1.91
N MET A 86 -7.45 -16.65 -2.70
CA MET A 86 -8.89 -16.41 -2.54
C MET A 86 -9.76 -17.65 -2.75
N LYS A 87 -9.22 -18.75 -3.26
CA LYS A 87 -9.90 -20.07 -3.28
C LYS A 87 -10.28 -20.57 -1.90
N LYS A 88 -9.62 -20.09 -0.84
CA LYS A 88 -9.95 -20.40 0.55
C LYS A 88 -11.26 -19.76 1.01
N LEU A 89 -11.78 -18.76 0.27
CA LEU A 89 -13.01 -18.06 0.63
C LEU A 89 -14.24 -18.93 0.37
N SER A 90 -15.17 -18.94 1.32
CA SER A 90 -16.40 -19.74 1.24
C SER A 90 -17.29 -19.35 0.06
N TYR A 91 -17.29 -18.07 -0.33
CA TYR A 91 -18.07 -17.59 -1.46
C TYR A 91 -17.44 -17.88 -2.83
N TYR A 92 -16.15 -18.24 -2.88
CA TYR A 92 -15.45 -18.41 -4.16
C TYR A 92 -16.11 -19.49 -5.03
N GLN A 93 -16.52 -20.62 -4.44
CA GLN A 93 -17.23 -21.67 -5.15
C GLN A 93 -18.61 -21.20 -5.63
N ASN A 94 -19.28 -20.37 -4.83
CA ASN A 94 -20.55 -19.78 -5.23
C ASN A 94 -20.37 -18.80 -6.39
N ILE A 95 -19.30 -17.99 -6.40
CA ILE A 95 -18.95 -17.11 -7.52
C ILE A 95 -18.66 -17.92 -8.78
N LEU A 96 -17.83 -18.96 -8.69
CA LEU A 96 -17.51 -19.83 -9.82
C LEU A 96 -18.77 -20.46 -10.44
N ASN A 97 -19.74 -20.83 -9.62
CA ASN A 97 -20.98 -21.44 -10.07
C ASN A 97 -22.02 -20.45 -10.59
N SER A 98 -22.15 -19.28 -9.94
CA SER A 98 -23.18 -18.27 -10.26
C SER A 98 -22.75 -17.24 -11.30
N GLN A 99 -21.45 -17.05 -11.52
CA GLN A 99 -20.90 -15.99 -12.38
C GLN A 99 -20.08 -16.55 -13.55
N LYS A 100 -20.46 -17.72 -14.07
CA LYS A 100 -19.77 -18.36 -15.20
C LYS A 100 -19.59 -17.45 -16.40
N GLU A 101 -20.60 -16.63 -16.73
CA GLU A 101 -20.52 -15.69 -17.84
C GLU A 101 -19.52 -14.54 -17.53
N LEU A 102 -19.45 -14.08 -16.27
CA LEU A 102 -18.49 -13.07 -15.87
C LEU A 102 -17.05 -13.62 -15.93
N ILE A 103 -16.82 -14.86 -15.55
CA ILE A 103 -15.53 -15.53 -15.69
C ILE A 103 -15.16 -15.69 -17.17
N LYS A 104 -16.13 -16.04 -18.01
CA LYS A 104 -15.94 -16.14 -19.46
C LYS A 104 -15.59 -14.78 -20.08
N GLU A 105 -16.23 -13.70 -19.62
CA GLU A 105 -15.94 -12.33 -20.06
C GLU A 105 -14.60 -11.80 -19.56
N ARG A 106 -14.28 -12.04 -18.28
CA ARG A 106 -13.16 -11.39 -17.57
C ARG A 106 -11.92 -12.27 -17.36
N GLY A 107 -12.01 -13.54 -17.75
CA GLY A 107 -10.96 -14.53 -17.54
C GLY A 107 -10.89 -15.03 -16.10
N GLU A 108 -9.76 -15.63 -15.74
CA GLU A 108 -9.54 -16.17 -14.41
C GLU A 108 -9.70 -15.12 -13.31
N ALA A 109 -10.13 -15.58 -12.14
CA ALA A 109 -10.23 -14.70 -10.97
C ALA A 109 -8.87 -14.12 -10.61
N LYS A 110 -8.86 -12.82 -10.27
CA LYS A 110 -7.69 -12.08 -9.80
C LYS A 110 -8.04 -11.31 -8.55
N LEU A 111 -7.16 -11.36 -7.59
CA LEU A 111 -7.23 -10.55 -6.40
C LEU A 111 -6.60 -9.19 -6.68
N TRP A 112 -7.32 -8.11 -6.34
CA TRP A 112 -6.91 -6.74 -6.57
C TRP A 112 -6.83 -5.94 -5.29
N ALA A 113 -5.87 -5.03 -5.22
CA ALA A 113 -5.68 -4.03 -4.18
C ALA A 113 -5.85 -4.59 -2.76
N PRO A 114 -5.07 -5.62 -2.37
CA PRO A 114 -5.12 -6.10 -1.01
C PRO A 114 -4.46 -5.09 -0.08
N GLU A 115 -5.11 -4.86 1.05
CA GLU A 115 -4.54 -4.12 2.17
C GLU A 115 -4.61 -4.97 3.42
N ILE A 116 -3.54 -4.97 4.23
CA ILE A 116 -3.45 -5.72 5.49
C ILE A 116 -3.26 -4.77 6.67
N TYR A 117 -3.84 -5.14 7.80
CA TYR A 117 -3.85 -4.33 9.01
C TYR A 117 -3.65 -5.21 10.24
N TYR A 118 -3.17 -4.63 11.32
CA TYR A 118 -3.23 -5.25 12.63
C TYR A 118 -4.20 -4.45 13.50
N ILE A 119 -5.41 -4.97 13.70
CA ILE A 119 -6.51 -4.30 14.39
C ILE A 119 -7.10 -5.27 15.43
N ASN A 120 -7.33 -4.78 16.64
CA ASN A 120 -7.94 -5.58 17.72
C ASN A 120 -7.23 -6.93 17.96
N HIS A 121 -5.89 -6.91 18.00
CA HIS A 121 -5.01 -8.07 18.23
C HIS A 121 -5.11 -9.18 17.18
N GLN A 122 -5.54 -8.86 15.97
CA GLN A 122 -5.57 -9.81 14.85
C GLN A 122 -5.15 -9.12 13.54
N TRP A 123 -4.66 -9.92 12.60
CA TRP A 123 -4.44 -9.48 11.23
C TRP A 123 -5.77 -9.44 10.49
N VAL A 124 -5.96 -8.40 9.72
CA VAL A 124 -7.15 -8.18 8.91
C VAL A 124 -6.71 -7.87 7.50
N ALA A 125 -7.31 -8.51 6.50
CA ALA A 125 -7.10 -8.13 5.12
C ALA A 125 -8.42 -7.78 4.44
N VAL A 126 -8.36 -6.77 3.58
CA VAL A 126 -9.44 -6.40 2.68
C VAL A 126 -8.93 -6.43 1.25
N HIS A 127 -9.76 -6.82 0.31
CA HIS A 127 -9.41 -6.83 -1.11
C HIS A 127 -10.64 -6.84 -2.01
N THR A 128 -10.43 -6.51 -3.28
CA THR A 128 -11.40 -6.64 -4.36
C THR A 128 -10.99 -7.76 -5.32
N SER A 129 -11.86 -8.20 -6.19
CA SER A 129 -11.54 -9.08 -7.32
C SER A 129 -12.10 -8.55 -8.64
N ASN A 130 -11.49 -8.99 -9.76
CA ASN A 130 -12.02 -8.71 -11.10
C ASN A 130 -13.42 -9.30 -11.31
N LEU A 131 -13.87 -10.20 -10.46
CA LEU A 131 -15.22 -10.80 -10.49
C LEU A 131 -16.27 -9.98 -9.71
N LYS A 132 -16.00 -8.69 -9.46
CA LYS A 132 -16.92 -7.75 -8.78
C LYS A 132 -17.32 -8.21 -7.37
N GLN A 133 -16.38 -8.82 -6.65
CA GLN A 133 -16.55 -9.19 -5.26
C GLN A 133 -15.42 -8.62 -4.43
N SER A 134 -15.70 -8.36 -3.17
CA SER A 134 -14.72 -7.91 -2.19
C SER A 134 -14.83 -8.74 -0.94
N SER A 135 -13.78 -8.76 -0.14
CA SER A 135 -13.73 -9.53 1.09
C SER A 135 -13.08 -8.76 2.22
N ILE A 136 -13.47 -9.13 3.42
CA ILE A 136 -12.74 -8.89 4.65
C ILE A 136 -12.48 -10.24 5.30
N ILE A 137 -11.24 -10.51 5.63
CA ILE A 137 -10.78 -11.73 6.28
C ILE A 137 -9.92 -11.39 7.48
N THR A 138 -9.88 -12.30 8.45
CA THR A 138 -9.02 -12.15 9.63
C THR A 138 -8.15 -13.39 9.80
N SER A 139 -7.00 -13.21 10.46
CA SER A 139 -6.04 -14.27 10.76
C SER A 139 -5.28 -13.95 12.05
N SER A 140 -4.77 -14.97 12.71
CA SER A 140 -3.84 -14.83 13.84
C SER A 140 -2.40 -14.54 13.40
N SER A 141 -2.08 -14.76 12.11
CA SER A 141 -0.74 -14.57 11.55
C SER A 141 -0.76 -13.71 10.29
N PRO A 142 0.32 -13.00 9.97
CA PRO A 142 0.41 -12.15 8.78
C PRO A 142 0.46 -12.93 7.47
N GLU A 143 0.74 -14.23 7.51
CA GLU A 143 0.76 -15.12 6.36
C GLU A 143 -0.64 -15.48 5.86
N PHE A 144 -1.68 -15.26 6.66
CA PHE A 144 -3.06 -15.64 6.35
C PHE A 144 -3.22 -17.12 5.96
N GLU A 145 -2.46 -18.00 6.60
CA GLU A 145 -2.58 -19.46 6.39
C GLU A 145 -3.94 -19.97 6.87
N ASN A 146 -4.33 -19.54 8.07
CA ASN A 146 -5.63 -19.85 8.68
C ASN A 146 -6.47 -18.58 8.73
N ILE A 147 -7.48 -18.55 7.89
CA ILE A 147 -8.37 -17.38 7.77
C ILE A 147 -9.71 -17.63 8.43
N SER A 148 -10.34 -16.54 8.85
CA SER A 148 -11.77 -16.46 9.19
C SER A 148 -12.43 -15.41 8.30
N GLU A 149 -13.67 -15.64 7.92
CA GLU A 149 -14.53 -14.70 7.21
C GLU A 149 -15.56 -14.18 8.21
N PRO A 150 -15.28 -13.08 8.92
CA PRO A 150 -16.10 -12.64 10.05
C PRO A 150 -17.45 -12.06 9.62
N MET A 151 -17.55 -11.55 8.39
CA MET A 151 -18.72 -10.84 7.89
C MET A 151 -19.94 -11.76 7.79
N LYS A 152 -20.98 -11.49 8.59
CA LYS A 152 -22.24 -12.25 8.62
C LYS A 152 -23.28 -11.76 7.63
N GLN A 153 -23.08 -10.57 7.07
CA GLN A 153 -23.93 -10.00 6.04
C GLN A 153 -23.15 -9.90 4.73
N GLU A 154 -23.85 -9.74 3.61
CA GLU A 154 -23.18 -9.61 2.32
C GLU A 154 -22.26 -8.39 2.33
N PHE A 155 -20.97 -8.61 2.05
CA PHE A 155 -19.99 -7.54 1.94
C PHE A 155 -20.16 -6.79 0.60
N GLY A 156 -20.48 -7.53 -0.44
CA GLY A 156 -20.73 -7.01 -1.79
C GLY A 156 -19.48 -6.45 -2.47
N LEU A 157 -19.68 -5.68 -3.52
CA LEU A 157 -18.59 -4.99 -4.21
C LEU A 157 -18.23 -3.70 -3.47
N LYS A 158 -17.06 -3.71 -2.86
CA LYS A 158 -16.38 -2.55 -2.27
C LYS A 158 -15.09 -2.34 -3.08
N HIS A 159 -15.17 -1.55 -4.14
CA HIS A 159 -14.01 -1.32 -5.01
C HIS A 159 -12.88 -0.66 -4.23
N ASP A 160 -11.72 -1.32 -4.20
CA ASP A 160 -10.52 -0.95 -3.46
C ASP A 160 -10.85 -0.53 -2.02
N PRO A 161 -11.28 -1.51 -1.20
CA PRO A 161 -11.65 -1.24 0.18
C PRO A 161 -10.40 -0.93 1.00
N SER A 162 -10.46 0.13 1.80
CA SER A 162 -9.43 0.52 2.75
C SER A 162 -10.04 0.66 4.14
N LEU A 163 -9.27 0.34 5.18
CA LEU A 163 -9.70 0.48 6.56
C LEU A 163 -8.99 1.64 7.24
N PHE A 164 -9.73 2.30 8.11
CA PHE A 164 -9.19 3.30 9.02
C PHE A 164 -9.72 3.06 10.44
N GLN A 165 -8.82 2.87 11.40
CA GLN A 165 -9.16 2.83 12.81
C GLN A 165 -8.91 4.21 13.43
N ASP A 166 -9.98 4.85 13.92
CA ASP A 166 -9.88 6.15 14.57
C ASP A 166 -9.39 6.01 16.02
N THR A 167 -8.99 7.13 16.59
CA THR A 167 -8.49 7.23 17.99
C THR A 167 -9.55 6.88 19.05
N ASP A 168 -10.83 6.91 18.70
CA ASP A 168 -11.94 6.45 19.55
C ASP A 168 -12.23 4.94 19.43
N GLY A 169 -11.40 4.22 18.65
CA GLY A 169 -11.52 2.78 18.42
C GLY A 169 -12.52 2.39 17.32
N LYS A 170 -13.26 3.34 16.74
CA LYS A 170 -14.13 3.04 15.61
C LYS A 170 -13.34 2.63 14.37
N ILE A 171 -13.85 1.64 13.65
CA ILE A 171 -13.26 1.15 12.40
C ILE A 171 -14.16 1.58 11.26
N TRP A 172 -13.56 2.22 10.26
CA TRP A 172 -14.23 2.70 9.07
C TRP A 172 -13.72 1.96 7.84
N LEU A 173 -14.65 1.57 6.99
CA LEU A 173 -14.37 1.09 5.64
C LEU A 173 -14.54 2.25 4.66
N ILE A 174 -13.53 2.49 3.85
CA ILE A 174 -13.56 3.45 2.74
C ILE A 174 -13.59 2.66 1.44
N ASN A 175 -14.39 3.05 0.46
CA ASN A 175 -14.39 2.41 -0.84
C ASN A 175 -14.79 3.36 -1.97
N LYS A 176 -14.41 3.03 -3.20
CA LYS A 176 -14.72 3.79 -4.42
C LYS A 176 -14.25 5.24 -4.41
N CYS A 177 -13.38 5.66 -3.51
CA CYS A 177 -13.04 7.07 -3.25
C CYS A 177 -14.27 7.98 -3.15
N ALA A 178 -15.35 7.52 -2.53
CA ALA A 178 -16.60 8.27 -2.48
C ALA A 178 -17.49 7.91 -1.28
N GLU A 179 -17.17 6.89 -0.53
CA GLU A 179 -18.07 6.35 0.49
C GLU A 179 -17.28 5.82 1.69
N ILE A 180 -17.79 6.10 2.88
CA ILE A 180 -17.33 5.48 4.13
C ILE A 180 -18.50 4.80 4.83
N GLN A 181 -18.21 3.75 5.57
CA GLN A 181 -19.18 3.07 6.43
C GLN A 181 -18.48 2.51 7.66
N GLN A 182 -19.07 2.70 8.83
CA GLN A 182 -18.50 2.15 10.05
C GLN A 182 -18.68 0.62 10.10
N LEU A 183 -17.64 -0.10 10.51
CA LEU A 183 -17.68 -1.52 10.79
C LEU A 183 -17.92 -1.79 12.27
N LYS A 184 -18.51 -2.93 12.59
CA LYS A 184 -18.48 -3.45 13.95
C LYS A 184 -17.04 -3.82 14.33
N PRO A 185 -16.66 -3.67 15.62
CA PRO A 185 -15.28 -3.94 16.06
C PRO A 185 -14.80 -5.38 15.80
N ASP A 186 -15.73 -6.33 15.71
CA ASP A 186 -15.47 -7.75 15.41
C ASP A 186 -15.58 -8.09 13.92
N PHE A 187 -15.74 -7.09 13.05
CA PHE A 187 -15.91 -7.22 11.60
C PHE A 187 -17.12 -8.05 11.16
N THR A 188 -18.07 -8.35 12.04
CA THR A 188 -19.24 -9.19 11.70
C THR A 188 -20.31 -8.45 10.90
N GLY A 189 -20.17 -7.15 10.69
CA GLY A 189 -21.14 -6.34 9.94
C GLY A 189 -20.86 -4.86 9.99
N PHE A 190 -21.74 -4.10 9.38
CA PHE A 190 -21.71 -2.64 9.36
C PHE A 190 -22.55 -2.04 10.47
N ILE A 191 -22.21 -0.80 10.84
CA ILE A 191 -22.99 0.08 11.73
C ILE A 191 -23.50 1.24 10.87
N GLY A 192 -24.80 1.46 10.90
CA GLY A 192 -25.44 2.54 10.14
C GLY A 192 -25.44 2.32 8.63
N LYS A 193 -25.79 3.37 7.90
CA LYS A 193 -25.79 3.40 6.44
C LYS A 193 -24.47 3.92 5.91
N PRO A 194 -24.09 3.60 4.66
CA PRO A 194 -22.98 4.25 3.99
C PRO A 194 -23.17 5.77 3.93
N ILE A 195 -22.07 6.50 4.11
CA ILE A 195 -22.01 7.96 4.06
C ILE A 195 -21.20 8.34 2.83
N ALA A 196 -21.79 9.11 1.92
CA ALA A 196 -21.07 9.66 0.79
C ALA A 196 -20.13 10.78 1.24
N ILE A 197 -18.89 10.76 0.78
CA ILE A 197 -17.89 11.80 1.01
C ILE A 197 -17.35 12.31 -0.31
N HIS A 198 -17.07 13.58 -0.40
CA HIS A 198 -16.47 14.20 -1.57
C HIS A 198 -15.72 15.50 -1.21
N PRO A 199 -14.65 15.85 -1.91
CA PRO A 199 -14.05 17.17 -1.83
C PRO A 199 -15.02 18.26 -2.29
N ALA A 200 -14.83 19.48 -1.81
CA ALA A 200 -15.76 20.59 -2.07
C ALA A 200 -15.85 20.99 -3.57
N ASN A 201 -14.81 20.76 -4.35
CA ASN A 201 -14.75 21.27 -5.74
C ASN A 201 -14.93 20.21 -6.85
N ARG A 202 -14.71 18.92 -6.53
CA ARG A 202 -14.80 17.83 -7.52
C ARG A 202 -14.74 16.45 -6.86
N LYS A 203 -14.82 15.38 -7.64
CA LYS A 203 -14.58 14.03 -7.14
C LYS A 203 -13.13 13.88 -6.68
N MET A 204 -12.89 13.09 -5.63
CA MET A 204 -11.54 12.75 -5.20
C MET A 204 -10.78 12.00 -6.29
N GLY A 205 -11.40 11.00 -6.81
CA GLY A 205 -10.82 10.10 -7.81
C GLY A 205 -11.75 8.93 -8.08
N HIS A 206 -11.17 7.77 -8.34
CA HIS A 206 -11.93 6.56 -8.67
C HIS A 206 -11.48 5.32 -7.89
N GLU A 207 -10.27 5.31 -7.34
CA GLU A 207 -9.72 4.16 -6.59
C GLU A 207 -8.57 4.56 -5.68
N GLY A 208 -8.00 3.59 -4.95
CA GLY A 208 -6.81 3.78 -4.12
C GLY A 208 -7.01 4.81 -3.02
N CYS A 209 -8.10 4.68 -2.24
CA CYS A 209 -8.40 5.63 -1.18
C CYS A 209 -7.81 5.19 0.15
N GLN A 210 -7.39 6.18 0.93
CA GLN A 210 -6.91 6.01 2.29
C GLN A 210 -7.29 7.21 3.13
N ILE A 211 -7.61 6.99 4.40
CA ILE A 211 -7.76 8.07 5.39
C ILE A 211 -6.69 7.90 6.46
N ILE A 212 -6.04 8.99 6.83
CA ILE A 212 -5.18 9.07 8.01
C ILE A 212 -5.61 10.26 8.88
N LYS A 213 -5.19 10.28 10.15
CA LYS A 213 -5.46 11.39 11.06
C LYS A 213 -4.17 12.09 11.45
N ILE A 214 -4.12 13.39 11.27
CA ILE A 214 -2.97 14.26 11.61
C ILE A 214 -3.46 15.34 12.58
N GLY A 215 -3.04 15.27 13.84
CA GLY A 215 -3.63 16.11 14.86
C GLY A 215 -5.14 15.88 14.95
N ASN A 216 -5.92 16.92 14.77
CA ASN A 216 -7.39 16.88 14.80
C ASN A 216 -8.01 16.80 13.39
N LYS A 217 -7.20 16.69 12.33
CA LYS A 217 -7.69 16.66 10.95
C LYS A 217 -7.66 15.25 10.38
N TYR A 218 -8.68 14.91 9.62
CA TYR A 218 -8.69 13.75 8.73
C TYR A 218 -8.13 14.17 7.39
N VAL A 219 -7.20 13.39 6.87
CA VAL A 219 -6.63 13.56 5.54
C VAL A 219 -7.08 12.38 4.71
N TRP A 220 -7.92 12.64 3.74
CA TRP A 220 -8.43 11.64 2.81
C TRP A 220 -7.65 11.71 1.51
N PHE A 221 -6.98 10.62 1.17
CA PHE A 221 -6.27 10.43 -0.09
C PHE A 221 -7.14 9.69 -1.09
N GLY A 222 -6.87 9.92 -2.36
CA GLY A 222 -7.49 9.20 -3.44
C GLY A 222 -6.75 9.43 -4.76
N THR A 223 -7.05 8.59 -5.74
CA THR A 223 -6.33 8.54 -6.99
C THR A 223 -7.18 8.97 -8.16
N ALA A 224 -6.62 9.84 -8.99
CA ALA A 224 -7.21 10.22 -10.26
C ALA A 224 -6.14 10.35 -11.36
N TRP A 225 -6.59 10.22 -12.61
CA TRP A 225 -5.79 10.56 -13.76
C TRP A 225 -5.73 12.08 -13.95
N SER A 226 -4.55 12.62 -14.29
CA SER A 226 -4.32 14.06 -14.44
C SER A 226 -5.22 14.74 -15.47
N LYS A 227 -5.75 13.99 -16.42
CA LYS A 227 -6.74 14.47 -17.40
C LYS A 227 -8.20 14.30 -16.95
N ASP A 228 -8.45 13.86 -15.70
CA ASP A 228 -9.77 13.48 -15.18
C ASP A 228 -10.53 12.47 -16.08
N THR A 229 -9.81 11.78 -16.94
CA THR A 229 -10.32 10.76 -17.85
C THR A 229 -9.54 9.48 -17.64
N LEU A 230 -10.25 8.36 -17.50
CA LEU A 230 -9.66 7.04 -17.28
C LEU A 230 -8.52 6.76 -18.26
N ARG A 231 -7.35 6.42 -17.70
CA ARG A 231 -6.11 6.08 -18.43
C ARG A 231 -5.59 7.21 -19.36
N LYS A 232 -5.84 8.48 -19.00
CA LYS A 232 -5.32 9.64 -19.69
C LYS A 232 -4.41 10.47 -18.78
N GLY A 233 -3.17 10.69 -19.23
CA GLY A 233 -2.15 11.42 -18.48
C GLY A 233 -1.46 10.57 -17.41
N THR A 234 -1.01 11.18 -16.35
CA THR A 234 -0.36 10.54 -15.21
C THR A 234 -1.36 10.11 -14.15
N TYR A 235 -1.04 9.06 -13.42
CA TYR A 235 -1.83 8.50 -12.34
C TYR A 235 -1.36 9.09 -11.02
N ASN A 236 -2.09 10.09 -10.52
CA ASN A 236 -1.64 10.97 -9.44
C ASN A 236 -2.39 10.71 -8.14
N LEU A 237 -1.70 10.99 -7.03
CA LEU A 237 -2.29 11.01 -5.71
C LEU A 237 -2.76 12.42 -5.37
N TYR A 238 -3.99 12.51 -4.88
CA TYR A 238 -4.62 13.73 -4.41
C TYR A 238 -5.08 13.54 -2.97
N TYR A 239 -5.39 14.66 -2.29
CA TYR A 239 -5.94 14.62 -0.94
C TYR A 239 -6.92 15.76 -0.69
N ALA A 240 -7.72 15.59 0.35
CA ALA A 240 -8.57 16.63 0.93
C ALA A 240 -8.60 16.46 2.45
N THR A 241 -8.89 17.52 3.17
CA THR A 241 -8.87 17.58 4.63
C THR A 241 -10.22 17.91 5.23
N ALA A 242 -10.52 17.40 6.43
CA ALA A 242 -11.75 17.69 7.16
C ALA A 242 -11.52 17.63 8.67
N ASP A 243 -12.40 18.26 9.45
CA ASP A 243 -12.41 18.17 10.91
C ASP A 243 -13.16 16.93 11.43
N LYS A 244 -13.99 16.33 10.58
CA LYS A 244 -14.74 15.09 10.85
C LYS A 244 -14.54 14.11 9.72
N ILE A 245 -14.59 12.82 10.02
CA ILE A 245 -14.38 11.79 9.00
C ILE A 245 -15.47 11.82 7.91
N GLU A 246 -16.67 12.24 8.27
CA GLU A 246 -17.78 12.41 7.34
C GLU A 246 -17.69 13.71 6.51
N GLY A 247 -16.72 14.56 6.80
CA GLY A 247 -16.56 15.86 6.16
C GLY A 247 -17.25 17.02 6.91
N PRO A 248 -17.51 18.17 6.25
CA PRO A 248 -17.20 18.44 4.86
C PRO A 248 -15.70 18.48 4.59
N TYR A 249 -15.27 17.94 3.45
CA TYR A 249 -13.87 17.96 3.02
C TYR A 249 -13.53 19.24 2.25
N SER A 250 -12.30 19.68 2.38
CA SER A 250 -11.72 20.78 1.60
C SER A 250 -11.73 20.50 0.09
N ASN A 251 -11.31 21.47 -0.71
CA ASN A 251 -11.00 21.23 -2.11
C ASN A 251 -9.96 20.10 -2.26
N ARG A 252 -10.06 19.33 -3.36
CA ARG A 252 -9.05 18.36 -3.73
C ARG A 252 -7.73 19.09 -4.03
N LYS A 253 -6.66 18.64 -3.37
CA LYS A 253 -5.30 19.14 -3.48
C LYS A 253 -4.40 18.08 -4.08
N PHE A 254 -3.27 18.49 -4.66
CA PHE A 254 -2.27 17.59 -5.22
C PHE A 254 -1.31 17.10 -4.14
N ALA A 255 -1.08 15.77 -4.05
CA ALA A 255 -0.11 15.16 -3.15
C ALA A 255 1.16 14.69 -3.88
N GLY A 256 1.01 14.13 -5.08
CA GLY A 256 2.16 13.67 -5.85
C GLY A 256 1.82 13.10 -7.22
N ARG A 257 2.72 13.37 -8.17
CA ARG A 257 2.65 12.89 -9.56
C ARG A 257 3.07 11.43 -9.63
N CYS A 258 2.37 10.61 -10.38
CA CYS A 258 2.63 9.18 -10.54
C CYS A 258 2.63 8.37 -9.21
N LEU A 259 1.96 8.89 -8.19
CA LEU A 259 1.76 8.23 -6.89
C LEU A 259 0.34 7.65 -6.75
N GLY A 260 -0.39 7.54 -7.84
CA GLY A 260 -1.74 6.97 -7.83
C GLY A 260 -1.76 5.55 -7.31
N HIS A 261 -2.74 5.26 -6.46
CA HIS A 261 -2.87 4.01 -5.69
C HIS A 261 -1.63 3.68 -4.82
N GLY A 262 -0.84 4.74 -4.50
CA GLY A 262 0.20 4.64 -3.50
C GLY A 262 -0.38 4.76 -2.10
N THR A 263 0.22 4.06 -1.15
CA THR A 263 -0.14 4.08 0.27
C THR A 263 0.75 5.04 1.02
N ILE A 264 0.15 5.96 1.76
CA ILE A 264 0.85 6.83 2.70
C ILE A 264 1.05 6.08 4.01
N PHE A 265 2.28 6.02 4.49
CA PHE A 265 2.58 5.43 5.79
C PHE A 265 3.71 6.17 6.50
N LYS A 266 3.79 6.00 7.81
CA LYS A 266 4.83 6.56 8.65
C LYS A 266 5.78 5.46 9.09
N ASP A 267 7.08 5.64 8.90
CA ASP A 267 8.07 4.67 9.34
C ASP A 267 8.30 4.73 10.88
N LYS A 268 9.08 3.79 11.39
CA LYS A 268 9.43 3.70 12.83
C LYS A 268 10.20 4.93 13.33
N ASN A 269 10.85 5.66 12.45
CA ASN A 269 11.60 6.88 12.76
C ASN A 269 10.72 8.14 12.69
N GLY A 270 9.44 7.98 12.34
CA GLY A 270 8.49 9.08 12.22
C GLY A 270 8.48 9.76 10.86
N ASN A 271 9.18 9.25 9.86
CA ASN A 271 9.20 9.79 8.51
C ASN A 271 8.02 9.31 7.68
N TRP A 272 7.47 10.20 6.86
CA TRP A 272 6.39 9.88 5.95
C TRP A 272 6.91 9.39 4.60
N TRP A 273 6.22 8.38 4.06
CA TRP A 273 6.50 7.75 2.79
C TRP A 273 5.22 7.53 2.01
N CYS A 274 5.34 7.47 0.68
CA CYS A 274 4.31 6.95 -0.20
C CYS A 274 4.90 5.79 -1.01
N THR A 275 4.17 4.68 -1.09
CA THR A 275 4.48 3.62 -2.03
C THR A 275 4.13 4.08 -3.45
N ALA A 276 4.87 3.59 -4.45
CA ALA A 276 4.53 3.78 -5.85
C ALA A 276 4.95 2.57 -6.67
N PHE A 277 4.39 2.41 -7.85
CA PHE A 277 4.62 1.28 -8.73
C PHE A 277 4.49 1.70 -10.20
N LEU A 278 4.96 0.84 -11.10
CA LEU A 278 4.77 1.03 -12.54
C LEU A 278 3.28 0.94 -12.90
N ASN A 279 2.68 2.06 -13.23
CA ASN A 279 1.29 2.12 -13.69
C ASN A 279 1.21 2.76 -15.06
N GLY A 280 0.79 1.98 -16.04
CA GLY A 280 0.69 2.40 -17.44
C GLY A 280 0.57 1.17 -18.33
N ASP A 281 0.45 1.42 -19.64
CA ASP A 281 0.35 0.37 -20.65
C ASP A 281 1.72 -0.03 -21.21
N TYR A 282 2.80 0.29 -20.49
CA TYR A 282 4.16 -0.03 -20.87
C TYR A 282 4.42 -1.53 -20.82
N LYS A 283 4.97 -2.07 -21.89
CA LYS A 283 5.33 -3.48 -22.01
C LYS A 283 6.80 -3.75 -21.74
N SER A 284 7.61 -2.71 -21.73
CA SER A 284 9.07 -2.84 -21.54
C SER A 284 9.67 -1.63 -20.79
N PRO A 285 10.83 -1.80 -20.13
CA PRO A 285 11.56 -0.69 -19.52
C PRO A 285 11.92 0.43 -20.49
N THR A 286 12.18 0.10 -21.76
CA THR A 286 12.48 1.07 -22.82
C THR A 286 11.30 2.00 -23.09
N GLU A 287 10.06 1.49 -23.03
CA GLU A 287 8.86 2.29 -23.21
C GLU A 287 8.61 3.23 -22.02
N VAL A 288 8.89 2.77 -20.79
CA VAL A 288 8.83 3.62 -19.59
C VAL A 288 9.77 4.81 -19.70
N ASN A 289 10.97 4.61 -20.23
CA ASN A 289 11.98 5.64 -20.33
C ASN A 289 11.72 6.68 -21.43
N LYS A 290 10.71 6.49 -22.29
CA LYS A 290 10.30 7.49 -23.29
C LYS A 290 9.61 8.73 -22.72
N GLY A 291 9.37 8.74 -21.40
CA GLY A 291 8.75 9.85 -20.71
C GLY A 291 7.22 9.81 -20.70
N VAL A 292 6.63 10.90 -20.20
CA VAL A 292 5.19 11.02 -19.99
C VAL A 292 4.49 11.43 -21.29
N ASN A 293 3.52 10.63 -21.73
CA ASN A 293 2.61 11.01 -22.81
C ASN A 293 1.22 11.37 -22.24
N PRO A 294 0.78 12.63 -22.32
CA PRO A 294 -0.47 13.07 -21.71
C PRO A 294 -1.73 12.47 -22.35
N ASN A 295 -1.62 11.77 -23.48
CA ASN A 295 -2.75 11.19 -24.19
C ASN A 295 -2.96 9.70 -23.92
N ILE A 296 -2.04 9.06 -23.21
CA ILE A 296 -2.12 7.65 -22.80
C ILE A 296 -1.80 7.52 -21.32
N ALA A 297 -2.17 6.38 -20.74
CA ALA A 297 -1.76 6.04 -19.39
C ALA A 297 -0.24 5.98 -19.29
N THR A 298 0.33 6.67 -18.31
CA THR A 298 1.77 6.78 -18.17
C THR A 298 2.22 6.86 -16.72
N SER A 299 3.43 6.38 -16.47
CA SER A 299 4.12 6.43 -15.19
C SER A 299 5.61 6.63 -15.40
N MET A 300 6.26 7.32 -14.49
CA MET A 300 7.72 7.39 -14.41
C MET A 300 8.30 6.33 -13.47
N ASN A 301 7.44 5.61 -12.75
CA ASN A 301 7.86 4.58 -11.81
C ASN A 301 8.39 3.36 -12.56
N LYS A 302 9.39 2.71 -11.97
CA LYS A 302 9.92 1.43 -12.44
C LYS A 302 9.08 0.27 -11.90
N GLN A 303 9.23 -0.90 -12.50
CA GLN A 303 8.67 -2.14 -11.96
C GLN A 303 9.23 -2.41 -10.55
N GLY A 304 8.43 -3.03 -9.71
CA GLY A 304 8.72 -3.26 -8.30
C GLY A 304 8.12 -2.19 -7.40
N LEU A 305 8.66 -2.08 -6.21
CA LEU A 305 8.27 -1.10 -5.20
C LEU A 305 9.11 0.17 -5.34
N THR A 306 8.45 1.31 -5.37
CA THR A 306 9.11 2.60 -5.20
C THR A 306 8.66 3.22 -3.88
N LEU A 307 9.59 3.63 -3.04
CA LEU A 307 9.33 4.40 -1.83
C LEU A 307 9.68 5.86 -2.08
N VAL A 308 8.67 6.73 -2.01
CA VAL A 308 8.83 8.17 -2.22
C VAL A 308 8.72 8.89 -0.88
N PRO A 309 9.75 9.66 -0.48
CA PRO A 309 9.69 10.40 0.78
C PRO A 309 8.66 11.53 0.67
N MET A 310 7.87 11.69 1.73
CA MET A 310 6.79 12.67 1.81
C MET A 310 7.02 13.66 2.97
N SER A 311 6.50 14.88 2.82
CA SER A 311 6.23 15.82 3.92
C SER A 311 4.74 15.87 4.16
N ILE A 312 4.34 15.77 5.43
CA ILE A 312 2.98 16.01 5.90
C ILE A 312 3.07 16.94 7.10
N GLU A 313 2.64 18.17 6.93
CA GLU A 313 2.83 19.25 7.88
C GLU A 313 1.50 19.96 8.20
N ILE A 314 1.35 20.40 9.44
CA ILE A 314 0.27 21.32 9.83
C ILE A 314 0.74 22.73 9.50
N LYS A 315 0.03 23.41 8.62
CA LYS A 315 0.29 24.80 8.24
C LYS A 315 -1.01 25.59 8.18
N ASP A 316 -1.05 26.75 8.85
CA ASP A 316 -2.21 27.65 8.84
C ASP A 316 -3.55 26.92 9.16
N ASN A 317 -3.50 26.05 10.17
CA ASN A 317 -4.64 25.19 10.62
C ASN A 317 -5.17 24.22 9.54
N ASP A 318 -4.38 23.90 8.51
CA ASP A 318 -4.66 22.91 7.50
C ASP A 318 -3.47 21.93 7.36
N ILE A 319 -3.67 20.84 6.62
CA ILE A 319 -2.62 19.88 6.33
C ILE A 319 -2.08 20.10 4.92
N VAL A 320 -0.76 20.20 4.82
CA VAL A 320 -0.04 20.24 3.55
C VAL A 320 0.68 18.91 3.35
N VAL A 321 0.38 18.24 2.25
CA VAL A 321 1.01 16.98 1.84
C VAL A 321 1.75 17.21 0.54
N LYS A 322 3.01 16.78 0.46
CA LYS A 322 3.80 16.85 -0.78
C LYS A 322 4.88 15.77 -0.81
N ALA A 323 5.22 15.29 -1.98
CA ALA A 323 6.43 14.50 -2.20
C ALA A 323 7.68 15.38 -2.01
N LEU A 324 8.73 14.81 -1.44
CA LEU A 324 10.02 15.50 -1.25
C LEU A 324 10.96 15.30 -2.44
N ASP A 325 10.80 14.21 -3.19
CA ASP A 325 11.54 14.02 -4.43
C ASP A 325 10.96 14.92 -5.52
N PRO A 326 11.78 15.80 -6.14
CA PRO A 326 11.33 16.76 -7.16
C PRO A 326 10.60 16.13 -8.36
N GLN A 327 10.89 14.88 -8.73
CA GLN A 327 10.22 14.21 -9.84
C GLN A 327 8.74 13.96 -9.58
N TYR A 328 8.35 13.82 -8.31
CA TYR A 328 6.99 13.53 -7.86
C TYR A 328 6.27 14.76 -7.30
N ALA A 329 7.02 15.82 -6.96
CA ALA A 329 6.54 16.92 -6.12
C ALA A 329 5.59 17.90 -6.83
N GLN A 330 5.63 17.96 -8.16
CA GLN A 330 4.87 18.95 -8.92
C GLN A 330 3.96 18.28 -9.96
N PRO A 331 2.76 18.84 -10.19
CA PRO A 331 1.93 18.41 -11.31
C PRO A 331 2.67 18.66 -12.63
N GLY A 332 2.55 17.72 -13.57
CA GLY A 332 3.11 17.88 -14.92
C GLY A 332 2.25 18.75 -15.83
N ALA A 333 2.76 19.05 -17.02
CA ALA A 333 2.02 19.81 -18.05
C ALA A 333 0.72 19.11 -18.50
N GLU A 334 0.59 17.81 -18.22
CA GLU A 334 -0.61 17.00 -18.50
C GLU A 334 -1.73 17.21 -17.46
N GLU A 335 -1.49 17.89 -16.35
CA GLU A 335 -2.47 18.08 -15.28
C GLU A 335 -3.55 19.11 -15.70
N ASN A 336 -4.82 18.69 -15.57
CA ASN A 336 -5.94 19.58 -15.90
C ASN A 336 -6.34 20.49 -14.75
N GLN A 337 -6.10 20.08 -13.51
CA GLN A 337 -6.43 20.87 -12.32
C GLN A 337 -5.31 21.88 -12.06
N LYS A 338 -5.69 23.13 -11.82
CA LYS A 338 -4.78 24.15 -11.30
C LYS A 338 -4.80 24.13 -9.78
N PHE A 339 -3.62 24.21 -9.15
CA PHE A 339 -3.42 24.22 -7.71
C PHE A 339 -2.79 25.51 -7.24
#